data_7db692980925ca5fb7aaad47af7f95e9
#
_entry.id   7db692980925ca5fb7aaad47af7f95e9
#
_cell.length_a   1.000
_cell.length_b   1.000
_cell.length_c   1.000
_cell.angle_alpha   90.00
_cell.angle_beta   90.00
_cell.angle_gamma   90.00
#
_symmetry.space_group_name_H-M   'P 1'
#
loop_
_entity.id
_entity.type
_entity.pdbx_description
1 polymer ?
#
loop_
_entity_poly.entity_id
_entity_poly.type
_entity_poly.pdbx_seq_one_letter_code
_entity_poly.pdbx_strand_id
1 'polypeptide(L)'
;MKKLIILDNCESVKIFKSNKENYKNNLEIVCLNYSAKYFLSESNIKSKHIYEFFKQDELDNIKETSENKLNEILNKLDAASSKFKRDLKLDFDNFFYDFFKNRLFKTYPTLTLLNIFISLKLKENYDIVYFYDDNLTNKAKIPIIDLIKINFKKEKLKFISHK
;
A
#
# COMPACT_ATOMS: atom_id res chain seq x y z
N MET A 1 -11.65 17.20 -13.10
CA MET A 1 -10.64 16.22 -12.70
C MET A 1 -11.35 14.93 -12.33
N LYS A 2 -10.84 13.77 -12.73
CA LYS A 2 -11.46 12.47 -12.46
C LYS A 2 -11.10 12.05 -11.04
N LYS A 3 -12.07 11.52 -10.29
CA LYS A 3 -11.82 11.04 -8.91
C LYS A 3 -11.54 9.55 -8.93
N LEU A 4 -10.45 9.13 -8.27
CA LEU A 4 -10.12 7.73 -8.04
C LEU A 4 -10.41 7.39 -6.59
N ILE A 5 -11.39 6.53 -6.38
CA ILE A 5 -11.73 6.00 -5.04
C ILE A 5 -10.95 4.71 -4.85
N ILE A 6 -10.18 4.62 -3.79
CA ILE A 6 -9.45 3.40 -3.42
C ILE A 6 -10.07 2.84 -2.16
N LEU A 7 -10.42 1.56 -2.19
CA LEU A 7 -11.05 0.82 -1.11
C LEU A 7 -10.20 -0.37 -0.72
N ASP A 8 -9.88 -0.45 0.55
CA ASP A 8 -8.98 -1.46 1.10
C ASP A 8 -9.72 -2.79 1.37
N ASN A 9 -10.81 -2.74 2.12
CA ASN A 9 -11.55 -3.91 2.59
C ASN A 9 -13.06 -3.64 2.69
N CYS A 10 -13.83 -4.59 3.25
CA CYS A 10 -15.28 -4.45 3.41
C CYS A 10 -15.67 -3.27 4.29
N GLU A 11 -14.90 -2.92 5.32
CA GLU A 11 -15.20 -1.78 6.19
C GLU A 11 -15.01 -0.46 5.44
N SER A 12 -13.94 -0.34 4.64
CA SER A 12 -13.75 0.83 3.78
C SER A 12 -14.89 1.00 2.76
N VAL A 13 -15.48 -0.11 2.28
CA VAL A 13 -16.67 -0.08 1.43
C VAL A 13 -17.90 0.44 2.18
N LYS A 14 -18.10 0.06 3.44
CA LYS A 14 -19.20 0.59 4.26
C LYS A 14 -19.05 2.10 4.45
N ILE A 15 -17.84 2.57 4.78
CA ILE A 15 -17.54 4.00 4.93
C ILE A 15 -17.80 4.74 3.61
N PHE A 16 -17.37 4.17 2.48
CA PHE A 16 -17.63 4.74 1.17
C PHE A 16 -19.12 4.83 0.88
N LYS A 17 -19.90 3.73 1.13
CA LYS A 17 -21.35 3.72 0.91
C LYS A 17 -22.09 4.78 1.71
N SER A 18 -21.69 5.01 2.98
CA SER A 18 -22.26 6.08 3.82
C SER A 18 -21.96 7.48 3.28
N ASN A 19 -20.86 7.64 2.53
CA ASN A 19 -20.39 8.91 1.98
C ASN A 19 -20.64 9.05 0.46
N LYS A 20 -21.33 8.08 -0.15
CA LYS A 20 -21.46 7.98 -1.62
C LYS A 20 -22.04 9.25 -2.27
N GLU A 21 -22.93 9.95 -1.58
CA GLU A 21 -23.54 11.18 -2.10
C GLU A 21 -22.55 12.29 -2.38
N ASN A 22 -21.41 12.30 -1.68
CA ASN A 22 -20.34 13.27 -1.88
C ASN A 22 -19.52 13.01 -3.14
N TYR A 23 -19.77 11.87 -3.83
CA TYR A 23 -18.97 11.39 -4.95
C TYR A 23 -19.83 10.99 -6.15
N LYS A 24 -20.70 11.90 -6.66
CA LYS A 24 -21.71 11.55 -7.69
C LYS A 24 -21.20 11.54 -9.13
N ASN A 25 -20.07 12.20 -9.44
CA ASN A 25 -19.66 12.42 -10.84
C ASN A 25 -18.23 12.00 -11.12
N ASN A 26 -18.02 11.38 -12.28
CA ASN A 26 -16.71 11.06 -12.85
C ASN A 26 -15.81 10.24 -11.93
N LEU A 27 -16.37 9.12 -11.39
CA LEU A 27 -15.70 8.23 -10.45
C LEU A 27 -15.10 7.02 -11.15
N GLU A 28 -13.90 6.65 -10.74
CA GLU A 28 -13.34 5.32 -10.92
C GLU A 28 -13.09 4.71 -9.55
N ILE A 29 -13.52 3.45 -9.35
CA ILE A 29 -13.40 2.78 -8.06
C ILE A 29 -12.45 1.59 -8.23
N VAL A 30 -11.42 1.56 -7.39
CA VAL A 30 -10.41 0.51 -7.35
C VAL A 30 -10.38 -0.13 -5.96
N CYS A 31 -10.49 -1.44 -5.92
CA CYS A 31 -10.40 -2.24 -4.71
C CYS A 31 -9.02 -2.88 -4.59
N LEU A 32 -8.39 -2.77 -3.41
CA LEU A 32 -7.09 -3.37 -3.13
C LEU A 32 -7.21 -4.89 -2.90
N ASN A 33 -8.39 -5.36 -2.50
CA ASN A 33 -8.67 -6.79 -2.35
C ASN A 33 -10.01 -7.21 -2.97
N TYR A 34 -10.14 -8.51 -3.24
CA TYR A 34 -11.32 -9.07 -3.88
C TYR A 34 -12.57 -9.04 -2.99
N SER A 35 -12.43 -9.08 -1.67
CA SER A 35 -13.58 -8.98 -0.76
C SER A 35 -14.27 -7.62 -0.86
N ALA A 36 -13.50 -6.54 -0.97
CA ALA A 36 -14.05 -5.21 -1.19
C ALA A 36 -14.78 -5.12 -2.55
N LYS A 37 -14.18 -5.68 -3.61
CA LYS A 37 -14.79 -5.72 -4.94
C LYS A 37 -16.11 -6.51 -4.93
N TYR A 38 -16.10 -7.69 -4.32
CA TYR A 38 -17.30 -8.51 -4.18
C TYR A 38 -18.42 -7.77 -3.45
N PHE A 39 -18.11 -7.15 -2.30
CA PHE A 39 -19.06 -6.41 -1.48
C PHE A 39 -19.67 -5.18 -2.18
N LEU A 40 -18.94 -4.58 -3.13
CA LEU A 40 -19.47 -3.53 -4.01
C LEU A 40 -20.40 -4.10 -5.07
N SER A 41 -20.05 -5.25 -5.65
CA SER A 41 -20.85 -5.88 -6.70
C SER A 41 -22.24 -6.28 -6.22
N GLU A 42 -22.39 -6.72 -4.96
CA GLU A 42 -23.69 -6.98 -4.33
C GLU A 42 -24.60 -5.73 -4.29
N SER A 43 -24.02 -4.54 -4.36
CA SER A 43 -24.74 -3.26 -4.39
C SER A 43 -24.83 -2.67 -5.80
N ASN A 44 -24.55 -3.45 -6.85
CA ASN A 44 -24.51 -3.02 -8.24
C ASN A 44 -23.56 -1.82 -8.49
N ILE A 45 -22.49 -1.70 -7.73
CA ILE A 45 -21.49 -0.64 -7.90
C ILE A 45 -20.32 -1.21 -8.70
N LYS A 46 -20.08 -0.67 -9.90
CA LYS A 46 -18.96 -1.08 -10.75
C LYS A 46 -17.63 -0.65 -10.13
N SER A 47 -16.71 -1.59 -10.01
CA SER A 47 -15.36 -1.36 -9.52
C SER A 47 -14.37 -2.30 -10.21
N LYS A 48 -13.10 -1.93 -10.20
CA LYS A 48 -11.99 -2.77 -10.65
C LYS A 48 -11.18 -3.27 -9.46
N HIS A 49 -10.65 -4.46 -9.54
CA HIS A 49 -9.57 -4.85 -8.65
C HIS A 49 -8.27 -4.14 -9.07
N ILE A 50 -7.35 -3.92 -8.14
CA ILE A 50 -6.09 -3.24 -8.45
C ILE A 50 -5.33 -3.91 -9.60
N TYR A 51 -5.35 -5.24 -9.69
CA TYR A 51 -4.76 -6.01 -10.79
C TYR A 51 -5.51 -5.90 -12.14
N GLU A 52 -6.73 -5.38 -12.14
CA GLU A 52 -7.50 -5.08 -13.36
C GLU A 52 -7.33 -3.61 -13.78
N PHE A 53 -6.85 -2.79 -12.88
CA PHE A 53 -6.62 -1.37 -13.10
C PHE A 53 -5.27 -1.11 -13.78
N PHE A 54 -4.25 -1.86 -13.41
CA PHE A 54 -2.93 -1.81 -14.01
C PHE A 54 -2.79 -2.86 -15.12
N LYS A 55 -1.99 -2.54 -16.14
CA LYS A 55 -1.54 -3.54 -17.11
C LYS A 55 -0.52 -4.47 -16.46
N GLN A 56 -0.31 -5.64 -17.07
CA GLN A 56 0.61 -6.65 -16.52
C GLN A 56 2.05 -6.13 -16.40
N ASP A 57 2.54 -5.44 -17.43
CA ASP A 57 3.86 -4.81 -17.44
C ASP A 57 4.06 -3.79 -16.32
N GLU A 58 3.02 -3.00 -16.01
CA GLU A 58 3.05 -2.05 -14.90
C GLU A 58 3.09 -2.76 -13.54
N LEU A 59 2.34 -3.86 -13.39
CA LEU A 59 2.37 -4.68 -12.17
C LEU A 59 3.72 -5.36 -11.96
N ASP A 60 4.31 -5.85 -13.03
CA ASP A 60 5.62 -6.48 -12.99
C ASP A 60 6.71 -5.47 -12.60
N ASN A 61 6.65 -4.26 -13.16
CA ASN A 61 7.55 -3.18 -12.75
C ASN A 61 7.35 -2.75 -11.28
N ILE A 62 6.10 -2.71 -10.80
CA ILE A 62 5.81 -2.42 -9.38
C ILE A 62 6.41 -3.50 -8.48
N LYS A 63 6.31 -4.76 -8.84
CA LYS A 63 6.89 -5.90 -8.10
C LYS A 63 8.41 -5.79 -8.09
N GLU A 64 9.02 -5.68 -9.25
CA GLU A 64 10.48 -5.56 -9.39
C GLU A 64 11.03 -4.38 -8.59
N THR A 65 10.40 -3.21 -8.68
CA THR A 65 10.77 -2.04 -7.88
C THR A 65 10.66 -2.30 -6.38
N SER A 66 9.65 -3.06 -5.95
CA SER A 66 9.45 -3.40 -4.53
C SER A 66 10.49 -4.40 -4.04
N GLU A 67 10.83 -5.40 -4.86
CA GLU A 67 11.87 -6.39 -4.58
C GLU A 67 13.26 -5.75 -4.52
N ASN A 68 13.58 -4.88 -5.47
CA ASN A 68 14.85 -4.16 -5.49
C ASN A 68 15.03 -3.28 -4.26
N LYS A 69 14.00 -2.55 -3.83
CA LYS A 69 14.01 -1.79 -2.58
C LYS A 69 14.16 -2.67 -1.35
N LEU A 70 13.50 -3.82 -1.32
CA LEU A 70 13.63 -4.77 -0.22
C LEU A 70 15.07 -5.30 -0.14
N ASN A 71 15.65 -5.70 -1.27
CA ASN A 71 17.02 -6.20 -1.36
C ASN A 71 18.04 -5.11 -0.96
N GLU A 72 17.82 -3.85 -1.37
CA GLU A 72 18.67 -2.73 -0.93
C GLU A 72 18.65 -2.56 0.59
N ILE A 73 17.49 -2.66 1.22
CA ILE A 73 17.35 -2.59 2.67
C ILE A 73 18.05 -3.77 3.34
N LEU A 74 17.87 -4.99 2.79
CA LEU A 74 18.55 -6.19 3.29
C LEU A 74 20.07 -6.07 3.23
N ASN A 75 20.63 -5.60 2.12
CA ASN A 75 22.05 -5.42 1.93
C ASN A 75 22.63 -4.37 2.92
N LYS A 76 21.92 -3.28 3.16
CA LYS A 76 22.31 -2.28 4.17
C LYS A 76 22.30 -2.84 5.58
N LEU A 77 21.30 -3.67 5.91
CA LEU A 77 21.21 -4.34 7.21
C LEU A 77 22.32 -5.38 7.39
N ASP A 78 22.64 -6.13 6.33
CA ASP A 78 23.72 -7.12 6.37
C ASP A 78 25.08 -6.43 6.59
N ALA A 79 25.37 -5.34 5.88
CA ALA A 79 26.55 -4.55 6.07
C ALA A 79 26.65 -3.98 7.49
N ALA A 80 25.56 -3.45 8.04
CA ALA A 80 25.51 -2.94 9.41
C ALA A 80 25.69 -4.06 10.44
N SER A 81 25.06 -5.22 10.23
CA SER A 81 25.18 -6.41 11.07
C SER A 81 26.61 -6.95 11.10
N SER A 82 27.27 -7.01 9.95
CA SER A 82 28.68 -7.47 9.82
C SER A 82 29.65 -6.54 10.53
N LYS A 83 29.38 -5.23 10.54
CA LYS A 83 30.16 -4.26 11.33
C LYS A 83 29.95 -4.50 12.83
N PHE A 84 28.71 -4.64 13.27
CA PHE A 84 28.35 -4.85 14.67
C PHE A 84 28.95 -6.15 15.24
N LYS A 85 28.94 -7.24 14.45
CA LYS A 85 29.58 -8.51 14.80
C LYS A 85 31.08 -8.34 15.06
N ARG A 86 31.78 -7.63 14.19
CA ARG A 86 33.23 -7.37 14.33
C ARG A 86 33.52 -6.54 15.56
N ASP A 87 32.74 -5.49 15.80
CA ASP A 87 32.95 -4.58 16.91
C ASP A 87 32.72 -5.27 18.28
N LEU A 88 31.76 -6.20 18.34
CA LEU A 88 31.39 -6.93 19.55
C LEU A 88 32.08 -8.31 19.68
N LYS A 89 32.88 -8.74 18.70
CA LYS A 89 33.51 -10.07 18.64
C LYS A 89 32.50 -11.22 18.82
N LEU A 90 31.31 -11.08 18.26
CA LEU A 90 30.25 -12.07 18.36
C LEU A 90 30.32 -13.06 17.20
N ASP A 91 30.30 -14.34 17.52
CA ASP A 91 30.35 -15.44 16.55
C ASP A 91 28.93 -15.98 16.25
N PHE A 92 28.04 -15.08 15.85
CA PHE A 92 26.68 -15.45 15.40
C PHE A 92 26.57 -15.38 13.89
N ASP A 93 26.68 -16.50 13.20
CA ASP A 93 26.39 -16.58 11.78
C ASP A 93 24.93 -16.32 11.51
N ASN A 94 24.64 -15.28 10.71
CA ASN A 94 23.35 -15.00 10.07
C ASN A 94 22.12 -14.76 10.95
N PHE A 95 22.17 -14.88 12.29
CA PHE A 95 21.00 -14.73 13.15
C PHE A 95 20.26 -13.39 12.93
N PHE A 96 21.01 -12.28 12.86
CA PHE A 96 20.39 -10.98 12.64
C PHE A 96 19.83 -10.82 11.22
N TYR A 97 20.53 -11.37 10.22
CA TYR A 97 20.07 -11.36 8.84
C TYR A 97 18.74 -12.11 8.68
N ASP A 98 18.67 -13.33 9.18
CA ASP A 98 17.45 -14.16 9.10
C ASP A 98 16.29 -13.58 9.92
N PHE A 99 16.57 -13.03 11.09
CA PHE A 99 15.58 -12.35 11.90
C PHE A 99 15.00 -11.11 11.19
N PHE A 100 15.86 -10.27 10.62
CA PHE A 100 15.42 -9.08 9.88
C PHE A 100 14.80 -9.45 8.54
N LYS A 101 15.32 -10.45 7.83
CA LYS A 101 14.76 -10.95 6.58
C LYS A 101 13.31 -11.37 6.77
N ASN A 102 13.02 -12.18 7.79
CA ASN A 102 11.65 -12.60 8.08
C ASN A 102 10.71 -11.43 8.44
N ARG A 103 11.18 -10.41 9.11
CA ARG A 103 10.42 -9.20 9.39
C ARG A 103 10.23 -8.32 8.15
N LEU A 104 11.22 -8.22 7.29
CA LEU A 104 11.18 -7.44 6.07
C LEU A 104 10.29 -8.08 4.99
N PHE A 105 10.18 -9.41 4.96
CA PHE A 105 9.17 -10.05 4.12
C PHE A 105 7.74 -9.62 4.48
N LYS A 106 7.48 -9.29 5.76
CA LYS A 106 6.20 -8.70 6.18
C LYS A 106 6.03 -7.24 5.72
N THR A 107 7.10 -6.56 5.36
CA THR A 107 7.05 -5.18 4.81
C THR A 107 6.90 -5.15 3.30
N TYR A 108 7.11 -6.28 2.61
CA TYR A 108 6.96 -6.37 1.15
C TYR A 108 5.58 -5.92 0.64
N PRO A 109 4.45 -6.35 1.23
CA PRO A 109 3.13 -5.85 0.84
C PRO A 109 2.99 -4.33 1.02
N THR A 110 3.64 -3.78 2.05
CA THR A 110 3.66 -2.32 2.30
C THR A 110 4.41 -1.57 1.22
N LEU A 111 5.59 -2.07 0.82
CA LEU A 111 6.38 -1.49 -0.27
C LEU A 111 5.64 -1.59 -1.61
N THR A 112 4.99 -2.73 -1.86
CA THR A 112 4.18 -2.92 -3.07
C THR A 112 3.01 -1.94 -3.09
N LEU A 113 2.30 -1.77 -1.98
CA LEU A 113 1.21 -0.81 -1.87
C LEU A 113 1.71 0.63 -2.09
N LEU A 114 2.84 1.00 -1.49
CA LEU A 114 3.46 2.31 -1.69
C LEU A 114 3.78 2.55 -3.17
N ASN A 115 4.38 1.57 -3.85
CA ASN A 115 4.72 1.68 -5.26
C ASN A 115 3.47 1.72 -6.15
N ILE A 116 2.39 1.02 -5.79
CA ILE A 116 1.07 1.15 -6.42
C ILE A 116 0.60 2.61 -6.35
N PHE A 117 0.65 3.23 -5.16
CA PHE A 117 0.23 4.63 -5.01
C PHE A 117 1.14 5.60 -5.78
N ILE A 118 2.45 5.36 -5.80
CA ILE A 118 3.40 6.14 -6.60
C ILE A 118 3.04 6.03 -8.09
N SER A 119 2.76 4.83 -8.58
CA SER A 119 2.38 4.59 -9.97
C SER A 119 1.03 5.24 -10.32
N LEU A 120 0.06 5.22 -9.40
CA LEU A 120 -1.21 5.93 -9.57
C LEU A 120 -1.00 7.44 -9.67
N LYS A 121 -0.06 8.00 -8.90
CA LYS A 121 0.30 9.43 -8.97
C LYS A 121 0.88 9.82 -10.32
N LEU A 122 1.65 8.92 -10.94
CA LEU A 122 2.29 9.16 -12.23
C LEU A 122 1.31 9.01 -13.40
N LYS A 123 0.26 8.21 -13.24
CA LYS A 123 -0.65 7.87 -14.33
C LYS A 123 -1.51 9.00 -14.85
N GLU A 124 -2.00 9.92 -14.01
CA GLU A 124 -2.83 11.06 -14.47
C GLU A 124 -3.24 12.00 -13.34
N ASN A 125 -3.92 13.10 -13.71
CA ASN A 125 -4.51 14.09 -12.80
C ASN A 125 -5.75 13.54 -12.06
N TYR A 126 -5.60 12.47 -11.29
CA TYR A 126 -6.64 11.99 -10.39
C TYR A 126 -6.64 12.75 -9.06
N ASP A 127 -7.84 13.09 -8.59
CA ASP A 127 -8.07 13.32 -7.17
C ASP A 127 -8.28 11.96 -6.50
N ILE A 128 -7.33 11.52 -5.69
CA ILE A 128 -7.38 10.23 -5.03
C ILE A 128 -8.06 10.37 -3.68
N VAL A 129 -9.06 9.53 -3.43
CA VAL A 129 -9.69 9.38 -2.11
C VAL A 129 -9.49 7.94 -1.65
N TYR A 130 -8.74 7.77 -0.58
CA TYR A 130 -8.47 6.45 0.00
C TYR A 130 -9.29 6.25 1.26
N PHE A 131 -10.15 5.23 1.21
CA PHE A 131 -10.93 4.76 2.34
C PHE A 131 -10.23 3.55 2.96
N TYR A 132 -9.92 3.60 4.23
CA TYR A 132 -9.21 2.56 4.94
C TYR A 132 -9.82 2.29 6.33
N ASP A 133 -9.47 1.14 6.90
CA ASP A 133 -9.87 0.76 8.25
C ASP A 133 -8.72 1.01 9.24
N ASP A 134 -8.90 1.96 10.15
CA ASP A 134 -7.92 2.31 11.18
C ASP A 134 -7.60 1.14 12.12
N ASN A 135 -8.54 0.23 12.33
CA ASN A 135 -8.34 -0.90 13.21
C ASN A 135 -7.31 -1.90 12.68
N LEU A 136 -7.22 -2.07 11.35
CA LEU A 136 -6.22 -2.95 10.73
C LEU A 136 -4.84 -2.28 10.69
N THR A 137 -4.78 -0.99 10.41
CA THR A 137 -3.51 -0.24 10.31
C THR A 137 -2.81 -0.10 11.67
N ASN A 138 -3.58 0.08 12.75
CA ASN A 138 -3.03 0.18 14.11
C ASN A 138 -2.39 -1.15 14.59
N LYS A 139 -2.88 -2.30 14.13
CA LYS A 139 -2.29 -3.61 14.48
C LYS A 139 -0.97 -3.89 13.76
N ALA A 140 -0.80 -3.38 12.56
CA ALA A 140 0.43 -3.59 11.78
C ALA A 140 1.57 -2.64 12.19
N LYS A 141 1.31 -1.58 12.97
CA LYS A 141 2.27 -0.56 13.44
C LYS A 141 3.24 -0.01 12.40
N ILE A 142 2.97 -0.24 11.12
CA ILE A 142 3.71 0.40 10.05
C ILE A 142 2.80 1.50 9.53
N PRO A 143 3.19 2.75 9.62
CA PRO A 143 2.38 3.86 9.13
C PRO A 143 2.44 3.92 7.60
N ILE A 144 1.87 2.89 6.93
CA ILE A 144 1.71 2.87 5.46
C ILE A 144 1.08 4.17 5.01
N ILE A 145 0.06 4.59 5.75
CA ILE A 145 -0.66 5.84 5.50
C ILE A 145 0.26 7.04 5.65
N ASP A 146 1.15 7.06 6.65
CA ASP A 146 2.09 8.16 6.83
C ASP A 146 3.16 8.18 5.73
N LEU A 147 3.65 6.99 5.31
CA LEU A 147 4.54 6.89 4.16
C LEU A 147 3.88 7.35 2.85
N ILE A 148 2.61 7.02 2.66
CA ILE A 148 1.85 7.50 1.50
C ILE A 148 1.65 9.01 1.61
N LYS A 149 1.27 9.55 2.78
CA LYS A 149 1.11 10.99 3.01
C LYS A 149 2.37 11.79 2.72
N ILE A 150 3.55 11.27 3.07
CA ILE A 150 4.84 11.91 2.81
C ILE A 150 5.09 12.04 1.30
N ASN A 151 4.70 11.02 0.53
CA ASN A 151 4.96 10.97 -0.92
C ASN A 151 3.91 11.70 -1.77
N PHE A 152 2.75 12.05 -1.19
CA PHE A 152 1.68 12.74 -1.90
C PHE A 152 1.49 14.16 -1.38
N LYS A 153 1.35 15.13 -2.30
CA LYS A 153 0.89 16.48 -1.93
C LYS A 153 -0.52 16.38 -1.38
N LYS A 154 -0.77 17.01 -0.22
CA LYS A 154 -2.07 16.99 0.50
C LYS A 154 -3.28 17.34 -0.39
N GLU A 155 -3.07 18.09 -1.46
CA GLU A 155 -4.12 18.56 -2.37
C GLU A 155 -4.70 17.48 -3.29
N LYS A 156 -3.97 16.36 -3.50
CA LYS A 156 -4.37 15.29 -4.45
C LYS A 156 -4.78 13.98 -3.78
N LEU A 157 -4.64 13.86 -2.47
CA LEU A 157 -4.93 12.64 -1.74
C LEU A 157 -5.67 12.93 -0.45
N LYS A 158 -6.90 12.44 -0.37
CA LYS A 158 -7.75 12.52 0.83
C LYS A 158 -7.84 11.14 1.47
N PHE A 159 -7.64 11.09 2.78
CA PHE A 159 -7.80 9.89 3.60
C PHE A 159 -9.11 9.96 4.35
N ILE A 160 -9.87 8.86 4.35
CA ILE A 160 -11.12 8.74 5.09
C ILE A 160 -11.11 7.41 5.85
N SER A 161 -11.25 7.50 7.17
CA SER A 161 -11.38 6.34 8.04
C SER A 161 -12.65 6.43 8.90
N HIS A 162 -13.02 5.32 9.49
CA HIS A 162 -13.96 5.33 10.63
C HIS A 162 -13.22 5.86 11.84
N LYS A 163 -13.78 6.89 12.47
CA LYS A 163 -13.41 7.28 13.83
C LYS A 163 -14.22 6.47 14.82
#